data_8c8914c2565f8a79e0e82d64cd366835
#
_entry.id   8c8914c2565f8a79e0e82d64cd366835
#
_cell.length_a   1.000
_cell.length_b   1.000
_cell.length_c   1.000
_cell.angle_alpha   90.00
_cell.angle_beta   90.00
_cell.angle_gamma   90.00
#
_symmetry.space_group_name_H-M   'P 1'
#
loop_
_entity.id
_entity.type
_entity.pdbx_description
1 polymer ?
#
loop_
_entity_poly.entity_id
_entity_poly.type
_entity_poly.pdbx_seq_one_letter_code
_entity_poly.pdbx_strand_id
1 'polypeptide(L)'
;QGEITNVANSIEPPVLLSRLMTFIFATSLVVVVVLIVTLAKIYPLNKTQVFFLTTQPRSDVEIQLTDFDPTAENIEVYKQAFIKEYIKARNEIVSNAVAMQKKWGNDIDGTVRQWSTPAVYADFMKTAMWTAYMNDMPDFEFYCPIEFTGIAPRTQNSYAVSFRYFCTNSNGQTTKKDYTIAIGLELENAIKWTDRLQNPLGIRVSEYKIESGDGDPLDFR
;
A
#
# COMPACT_ATOMS: atom_id res chain seq x y z
N GLN A 1 26.85 84.92 39.93
CA GLN A 1 25.59 84.28 39.67
C GLN A 1 25.75 83.41 38.43
N GLY A 2 25.96 82.12 38.65
CA GLY A 2 26.10 81.11 37.57
C GLY A 2 24.79 80.40 37.47
N GLU A 3 24.16 80.58 36.34
CA GLU A 3 22.93 79.85 35.95
C GLU A 3 23.29 78.47 35.46
N ILE A 4 22.95 77.47 36.27
CA ILE A 4 23.12 76.06 35.87
C ILE A 4 21.92 75.74 35.02
N THR A 5 22.11 75.78 33.70
CA THR A 5 21.11 75.27 32.76
C THR A 5 21.06 73.72 32.81
N ASN A 6 20.09 73.21 33.52
CA ASN A 6 19.74 71.80 33.42
C ASN A 6 19.20 71.50 32.02
N VAL A 7 20.01 70.99 31.14
CA VAL A 7 19.61 70.44 29.90
C VAL A 7 19.01 69.06 30.23
N ALA A 8 17.76 68.99 30.68
CA ALA A 8 16.99 67.77 30.69
C ALA A 8 16.83 67.31 29.23
N ASN A 9 17.50 66.23 28.85
CA ASN A 9 17.29 65.54 27.58
C ASN A 9 15.86 65.06 27.55
N SER A 10 14.92 65.94 27.20
CA SER A 10 13.54 65.54 26.88
C SER A 10 13.57 64.82 25.54
N ILE A 11 13.62 63.50 25.57
CA ILE A 11 13.42 62.72 24.37
C ILE A 11 12.01 63.03 23.87
N GLU A 12 11.91 63.61 22.69
CA GLU A 12 10.62 64.01 22.13
C GLU A 12 9.68 62.84 22.06
N PRO A 13 8.39 62.94 22.53
CA PRO A 13 7.44 61.84 22.56
C PRO A 13 7.30 61.02 21.29
N PRO A 14 7.36 61.59 20.07
CA PRO A 14 7.27 60.81 18.83
C PRO A 14 8.49 59.90 18.59
N VAL A 15 9.69 60.25 19.06
CA VAL A 15 10.88 59.41 18.92
C VAL A 15 10.82 58.21 19.86
N LEU A 16 10.29 58.38 21.04
CA LEU A 16 10.09 57.30 22.03
C LEU A 16 9.03 56.32 21.55
N LEU A 17 7.93 56.81 20.98
CA LEU A 17 6.86 56.01 20.40
C LEU A 17 7.36 55.19 19.19
N SER A 18 8.15 55.79 18.32
CA SER A 18 8.76 55.11 17.16
C SER A 18 9.69 53.96 17.59
N ARG A 19 10.53 54.18 18.61
CA ARG A 19 11.41 53.13 19.16
C ARG A 19 10.63 51.99 19.80
N LEU A 20 9.54 52.32 20.53
CA LEU A 20 8.67 51.32 21.13
C LEU A 20 7.98 50.47 20.06
N MET A 21 7.45 51.09 19.01
CA MET A 21 6.85 50.38 17.87
C MET A 21 7.85 49.47 17.15
N THR A 22 9.06 49.90 16.96
CA THR A 22 10.13 49.09 16.34
C THR A 22 10.49 47.88 17.19
N PHE A 23 10.52 48.04 18.52
CA PHE A 23 10.75 46.92 19.45
C PHE A 23 9.61 45.90 19.42
N ILE A 24 8.36 46.35 19.43
CA ILE A 24 7.16 45.48 19.36
C ILE A 24 7.18 44.73 18.03
N PHE A 25 7.49 45.38 16.93
CA PHE A 25 7.57 44.76 15.62
C PHE A 25 8.68 43.70 15.55
N ALA A 26 9.86 43.99 16.07
CA ALA A 26 10.98 43.06 16.10
C ALA A 26 10.68 41.81 16.96
N THR A 27 10.08 41.99 18.14
CA THR A 27 9.69 40.86 19.00
C THR A 27 8.57 40.02 18.37
N SER A 28 7.59 40.63 17.69
CA SER A 28 6.56 39.94 16.96
C SER A 28 7.13 39.06 15.83
N LEU A 29 8.10 39.59 15.11
CA LEU A 29 8.77 38.87 14.01
C LEU A 29 9.53 37.64 14.53
N VAL A 30 10.22 37.76 15.67
CA VAL A 30 10.90 36.63 16.32
C VAL A 30 9.90 35.54 16.72
N VAL A 31 8.77 35.92 17.31
CA VAL A 31 7.71 34.95 17.70
C VAL A 31 7.16 34.22 16.50
N VAL A 32 6.90 34.93 15.39
CA VAL A 32 6.43 34.31 14.14
C VAL A 32 7.43 33.30 13.58
N VAL A 33 8.72 33.62 13.57
CA VAL A 33 9.78 32.71 13.12
C VAL A 33 9.83 31.44 13.99
N VAL A 34 9.77 31.63 15.32
CA VAL A 34 9.75 30.48 16.26
C VAL A 34 8.52 29.59 16.01
N LEU A 35 7.35 30.18 15.77
CA LEU A 35 6.12 29.42 15.45
C LEU A 35 6.25 28.66 14.12
N ILE A 36 6.84 29.26 13.10
CA ILE A 36 7.06 28.59 11.80
C ILE A 36 8.04 27.41 11.99
N VAL A 37 9.13 27.59 12.72
CA VAL A 37 10.10 26.51 12.97
C VAL A 37 9.49 25.37 13.81
N THR A 38 8.68 25.70 14.82
CA THR A 38 7.96 24.69 15.61
C THR A 38 6.93 23.96 14.76
N LEU A 39 6.15 24.64 13.95
CA LEU A 39 5.22 24.03 13.00
C LEU A 39 5.95 23.15 12.00
N ALA A 40 7.08 23.59 11.44
CA ALA A 40 7.88 22.79 10.52
C ALA A 40 8.47 21.52 11.18
N LYS A 41 8.79 21.58 12.48
CA LYS A 41 9.23 20.39 13.25
C LYS A 41 8.08 19.45 13.63
N ILE A 42 6.88 19.97 13.81
CA ILE A 42 5.69 19.18 14.11
C ILE A 42 5.10 18.58 12.82
N TYR A 43 5.43 19.12 11.65
CA TYR A 43 4.86 18.74 10.35
C TYR A 43 5.41 17.47 9.67
N PRO A 44 6.21 16.59 10.27
CA PRO A 44 6.23 15.20 9.85
C PRO A 44 5.23 14.34 10.64
N LEU A 45 4.06 14.90 11.00
CA LEU A 45 2.98 14.18 11.71
C LEU A 45 2.25 13.15 10.81
N ASN A 46 2.65 12.98 9.57
CA ASN A 46 2.14 11.96 8.66
C ASN A 46 3.06 10.73 8.57
N LYS A 47 3.73 10.34 9.64
CA LYS A 47 4.17 8.95 9.76
C LYS A 47 2.93 8.11 10.04
N THR A 48 2.34 7.57 8.97
CA THR A 48 1.31 6.56 9.08
C THR A 48 1.96 5.36 9.76
N GLN A 49 1.71 5.18 11.06
CA GLN A 49 2.12 3.98 11.78
C GLN A 49 1.17 2.87 11.34
N VAL A 50 1.70 1.87 10.66
CA VAL A 50 0.95 0.68 10.28
C VAL A 50 1.12 -0.34 11.39
N PHE A 51 0.04 -0.68 12.06
CA PHE A 51 0.02 -1.72 13.10
C PHE A 51 -0.45 -3.03 12.49
N PHE A 52 0.35 -4.08 12.63
CA PHE A 52 -0.06 -5.44 12.29
C PHE A 52 -0.57 -6.15 13.53
N LEU A 53 -1.80 -6.65 13.45
CA LEU A 53 -2.36 -7.53 14.47
C LEU A 53 -1.99 -8.96 14.07
N THR A 54 -1.00 -9.55 14.74
CA THR A 54 -0.69 -10.97 14.57
C THR A 54 -1.46 -11.75 15.63
N THR A 55 -2.54 -12.42 15.21
CA THR A 55 -3.24 -13.36 16.10
C THR A 55 -2.56 -14.72 16.02
N GLN A 56 -1.82 -15.09 17.04
CA GLN A 56 -1.40 -16.47 17.24
C GLN A 56 -2.56 -17.26 17.84
N PRO A 57 -2.92 -18.44 17.28
CA PRO A 57 -3.99 -19.25 17.84
C PRO A 57 -3.46 -20.04 19.04
N ARG A 58 -3.37 -19.44 20.21
CA ARG A 58 -3.41 -20.12 21.52
C ARG A 58 -3.17 -19.16 22.68
N SER A 59 -4.17 -19.12 23.58
CA SER A 59 -4.15 -18.71 24.99
C SER A 59 -3.25 -17.54 25.37
N ASP A 60 -3.88 -16.50 25.85
CA ASP A 60 -3.35 -15.24 26.32
C ASP A 60 -3.02 -14.27 25.17
N VAL A 61 -4.07 -13.55 24.75
CA VAL A 61 -3.96 -12.49 23.76
C VAL A 61 -3.28 -11.29 24.41
N GLU A 62 -1.97 -11.32 24.50
CA GLU A 62 -1.18 -10.12 24.69
C GLU A 62 -1.06 -9.43 23.32
N ILE A 63 -1.88 -8.40 23.09
CA ILE A 63 -1.80 -7.57 21.89
C ILE A 63 -0.57 -6.69 22.07
N GLN A 64 0.58 -7.13 21.61
CA GLN A 64 1.75 -6.27 21.48
C GLN A 64 1.57 -5.39 20.24
N LEU A 65 1.18 -4.14 20.47
CA LEU A 65 1.25 -3.08 19.47
C LEU A 65 2.74 -2.72 19.30
N THR A 66 3.39 -3.37 18.36
CA THR A 66 4.77 -3.02 18.00
C THR A 66 4.72 -1.92 16.95
N ASP A 67 5.40 -0.81 17.20
CA ASP A 67 5.60 0.22 16.18
C ASP A 67 6.24 -0.42 14.95
N PHE A 68 5.61 -0.23 13.78
CA PHE A 68 6.18 -0.69 12.52
C PHE A 68 7.43 0.15 12.21
N ASP A 69 8.59 -0.40 12.53
CA ASP A 69 9.85 0.11 12.01
C ASP A 69 10.03 -0.47 10.60
N PRO A 70 10.07 0.36 9.54
CA PRO A 70 10.30 -0.10 8.18
C PRO A 70 11.77 -0.49 7.98
N THR A 71 12.26 -1.46 8.78
CA THR A 71 13.54 -2.10 8.51
C THR A 71 13.43 -2.86 7.19
N ALA A 72 14.52 -2.98 6.45
CA ALA A 72 14.53 -3.65 5.15
C ALA A 72 13.97 -5.08 5.24
N GLU A 73 14.16 -5.75 6.38
CA GLU A 73 13.66 -7.11 6.64
C GLU A 73 12.13 -7.16 6.78
N ASN A 74 11.53 -6.22 7.50
CA ASN A 74 10.08 -6.15 7.68
C ASN A 74 9.36 -5.79 6.36
N ILE A 75 9.94 -4.94 5.54
CA ILE A 75 9.41 -4.61 4.22
C ILE A 75 9.41 -5.84 3.31
N GLU A 76 10.46 -6.66 3.37
CA GLU A 76 10.56 -7.86 2.55
C GLU A 76 9.50 -8.90 2.89
N VAL A 77 9.27 -9.14 4.17
CA VAL A 77 8.18 -10.02 4.65
C VAL A 77 6.82 -9.53 4.18
N TYR A 78 6.60 -8.21 4.23
CA TYR A 78 5.35 -7.61 3.78
C TYR A 78 5.17 -7.75 2.25
N LYS A 79 6.22 -7.51 1.45
CA LYS A 79 6.18 -7.70 -0.01
C LYS A 79 5.82 -9.16 -0.36
N GLN A 80 6.43 -10.13 0.32
CA GLN A 80 6.13 -11.54 0.08
C GLN A 80 4.70 -11.91 0.49
N ALA A 81 4.19 -11.37 1.59
CA ALA A 81 2.79 -11.55 1.99
C ALA A 81 1.83 -10.94 0.96
N PHE A 82 2.10 -9.71 0.49
CA PHE A 82 1.33 -9.05 -0.55
C PHE A 82 1.32 -9.86 -1.87
N ILE A 83 2.49 -10.37 -2.28
CA ILE A 83 2.61 -11.22 -3.49
C ILE A 83 1.70 -12.45 -3.37
N LYS A 84 1.71 -13.14 -2.22
CA LYS A 84 0.85 -14.31 -1.99
C LYS A 84 -0.63 -13.95 -2.11
N GLU A 85 -1.05 -12.88 -1.46
CA GLU A 85 -2.45 -12.43 -1.52
C GLU A 85 -2.85 -11.98 -2.94
N TYR A 86 -1.97 -11.27 -3.65
CA TYR A 86 -2.21 -10.88 -5.03
C TYR A 86 -2.37 -12.10 -5.96
N ILE A 87 -1.46 -13.08 -5.85
CA ILE A 87 -1.51 -14.29 -6.69
C ILE A 87 -2.78 -15.08 -6.39
N LYS A 88 -3.19 -15.20 -5.12
CA LYS A 88 -4.48 -15.78 -4.75
C LYS A 88 -5.64 -15.00 -5.35
N ALA A 89 -5.64 -13.68 -5.22
CA ALA A 89 -6.71 -12.85 -5.77
C ALA A 89 -6.82 -13.02 -7.29
N ARG A 90 -5.68 -13.08 -8.01
CA ARG A 90 -5.63 -13.18 -9.47
C ARG A 90 -5.95 -14.57 -10.01
N ASN A 91 -5.47 -15.62 -9.34
CA ASN A 91 -5.43 -16.97 -9.92
C ASN A 91 -6.36 -17.97 -9.23
N GLU A 92 -6.72 -17.73 -7.96
CA GLU A 92 -7.60 -18.64 -7.25
C GLU A 92 -9.06 -18.43 -7.65
N ILE A 93 -9.69 -19.50 -8.12
CA ILE A 93 -11.10 -19.50 -8.46
C ILE A 93 -11.89 -20.14 -7.32
N VAL A 94 -12.95 -19.47 -6.89
CA VAL A 94 -13.89 -19.98 -5.89
C VAL A 94 -15.28 -20.04 -6.49
N SER A 95 -16.07 -21.03 -6.10
CA SER A 95 -17.45 -21.25 -6.61
C SER A 95 -18.46 -20.19 -6.15
N ASN A 96 -18.03 -19.15 -5.47
CA ASN A 96 -18.88 -18.06 -5.00
C ASN A 96 -18.79 -16.85 -5.94
N ALA A 97 -19.84 -16.59 -6.72
CA ALA A 97 -19.90 -15.51 -7.70
C ALA A 97 -19.64 -14.12 -7.08
N VAL A 98 -20.16 -13.85 -5.87
CA VAL A 98 -19.92 -12.55 -5.17
C VAL A 98 -18.46 -12.39 -4.79
N ALA A 99 -17.83 -13.46 -4.30
CA ALA A 99 -16.40 -13.44 -3.96
C ALA A 99 -15.53 -13.27 -5.22
N MET A 100 -15.90 -13.90 -6.32
CA MET A 100 -15.20 -13.74 -7.61
C MET A 100 -15.38 -12.33 -8.16
N GLN A 101 -16.58 -11.76 -8.10
CA GLN A 101 -16.81 -10.37 -8.51
C GLN A 101 -15.98 -9.39 -7.69
N LYS A 102 -15.83 -9.60 -6.38
CA LYS A 102 -14.96 -8.77 -5.53
C LYS A 102 -13.49 -8.91 -5.90
N LYS A 103 -13.04 -10.10 -6.30
CA LYS A 103 -11.66 -10.32 -6.74
C LYS A 103 -11.40 -9.76 -8.14
N TRP A 104 -12.26 -10.10 -9.11
CA TRP A 104 -12.06 -9.93 -10.55
C TRP A 104 -12.96 -8.87 -11.18
N GLY A 105 -13.88 -8.28 -10.42
CA GLY A 105 -14.82 -7.29 -10.95
C GLY A 105 -14.13 -6.18 -11.75
N ASN A 106 -14.77 -5.79 -12.86
CA ASN A 106 -14.30 -4.70 -13.70
C ASN A 106 -14.57 -3.32 -13.08
N ASP A 107 -15.28 -3.30 -11.95
CA ASP A 107 -15.55 -2.12 -11.16
C ASP A 107 -14.29 -1.59 -10.48
N ILE A 108 -14.33 -0.34 -10.03
CA ILE A 108 -13.22 0.33 -9.35
C ILE A 108 -12.75 -0.46 -8.12
N ASP A 109 -13.61 -1.29 -7.54
CA ASP A 109 -13.38 -2.03 -6.31
C ASP A 109 -12.81 -3.45 -6.49
N GLY A 110 -12.59 -3.92 -7.72
CA GLY A 110 -11.99 -5.23 -7.97
C GLY A 110 -10.55 -5.33 -7.45
N THR A 111 -10.28 -6.30 -6.57
CA THR A 111 -8.97 -6.43 -5.89
C THR A 111 -7.80 -6.54 -6.88
N VAL A 112 -7.94 -7.37 -7.93
CA VAL A 112 -6.87 -7.53 -8.94
C VAL A 112 -6.61 -6.22 -9.68
N ARG A 113 -7.67 -5.46 -9.97
CA ARG A 113 -7.55 -4.15 -10.63
C ARG A 113 -6.85 -3.13 -9.74
N GLN A 114 -7.23 -3.05 -8.47
CA GLN A 114 -6.64 -2.11 -7.52
C GLN A 114 -5.15 -2.35 -7.28
N TRP A 115 -4.76 -3.64 -7.24
CA TRP A 115 -3.39 -4.05 -6.91
C TRP A 115 -2.49 -4.22 -8.13
N SER A 116 -3.01 -3.99 -9.33
CA SER A 116 -2.25 -4.06 -10.58
C SER A 116 -2.06 -2.68 -11.19
N THR A 117 -0.98 -2.53 -11.95
CA THR A 117 -0.90 -1.43 -12.91
C THR A 117 -1.93 -1.63 -14.04
N PRO A 118 -2.34 -0.56 -14.74
CA PRO A 118 -3.28 -0.69 -15.85
C PRO A 118 -2.84 -1.68 -16.94
N ALA A 119 -1.53 -1.76 -17.20
CA ALA A 119 -0.97 -2.70 -18.18
C ALA A 119 -1.15 -4.15 -17.74
N VAL A 120 -0.77 -4.48 -16.48
CA VAL A 120 -0.91 -5.83 -15.91
C VAL A 120 -2.37 -6.26 -15.82
N TYR A 121 -3.26 -5.33 -15.49
CA TYR A 121 -4.69 -5.61 -15.46
C TYR A 121 -5.27 -5.84 -16.86
N ALA A 122 -4.85 -5.06 -17.86
CA ALA A 122 -5.26 -5.26 -19.25
C ALA A 122 -4.81 -6.63 -19.80
N ASP A 123 -3.62 -7.10 -19.41
CA ASP A 123 -3.14 -8.44 -19.77
C ASP A 123 -3.89 -9.55 -19.01
N PHE A 124 -4.30 -9.30 -17.77
CA PHE A 124 -5.16 -10.22 -17.05
C PHE A 124 -6.51 -10.44 -17.74
N MET A 125 -7.14 -9.38 -18.25
CA MET A 125 -8.41 -9.47 -18.98
C MET A 125 -8.34 -10.24 -20.32
N LYS A 126 -7.13 -10.53 -20.81
CA LYS A 126 -6.91 -11.34 -22.03
C LYS A 126 -6.74 -12.83 -21.72
N THR A 127 -6.65 -13.21 -20.44
CA THR A 127 -6.43 -14.61 -20.04
C THR A 127 -7.67 -15.48 -20.32
N ALA A 128 -7.42 -16.77 -20.59
CA ALA A 128 -8.51 -17.75 -20.79
C ALA A 128 -9.42 -17.84 -19.55
N MET A 129 -8.82 -17.77 -18.35
CA MET A 129 -9.57 -17.77 -17.08
C MET A 129 -10.55 -16.60 -16.96
N TRP A 130 -10.11 -15.38 -17.33
CA TRP A 130 -10.98 -14.21 -17.35
C TRP A 130 -12.11 -14.37 -18.36
N THR A 131 -11.78 -14.85 -19.56
CA THR A 131 -12.76 -15.06 -20.63
C THR A 131 -13.81 -16.11 -20.24
N ALA A 132 -13.38 -17.22 -19.63
CA ALA A 132 -14.28 -18.24 -19.11
C ALA A 132 -15.21 -17.68 -18.02
N TYR A 133 -14.63 -16.92 -17.06
CA TYR A 133 -15.41 -16.27 -16.01
C TYR A 133 -16.49 -15.33 -16.58
N MET A 134 -16.15 -14.49 -17.55
CA MET A 134 -17.09 -13.53 -18.15
C MET A 134 -18.18 -14.19 -18.99
N ASN A 135 -17.88 -15.33 -19.63
CA ASN A 135 -18.85 -16.07 -20.45
C ASN A 135 -19.82 -16.91 -19.62
N ASP A 136 -19.34 -17.48 -18.51
CA ASP A 136 -20.08 -18.47 -17.73
C ASP A 136 -20.71 -17.87 -16.45
N MET A 137 -20.63 -16.55 -16.25
CA MET A 137 -21.31 -15.89 -15.13
C MET A 137 -22.85 -15.92 -15.34
N PRO A 138 -23.65 -16.29 -14.32
CA PRO A 138 -23.35 -16.58 -12.91
C PRO A 138 -23.02 -18.06 -12.59
N ASP A 139 -23.02 -18.96 -13.57
CA ASP A 139 -22.94 -20.40 -13.37
C ASP A 139 -21.50 -20.96 -13.41
N PHE A 140 -20.53 -20.12 -13.06
CA PHE A 140 -19.12 -20.48 -13.07
C PHE A 140 -18.82 -21.52 -11.96
N GLU A 141 -18.75 -22.79 -12.34
CA GLU A 141 -18.69 -23.94 -11.40
C GLU A 141 -17.27 -24.50 -11.21
N PHE A 142 -16.24 -23.71 -11.41
CA PHE A 142 -14.87 -24.13 -11.15
C PHE A 142 -14.43 -23.78 -9.73
N TYR A 143 -13.66 -24.68 -9.12
CA TYR A 143 -12.95 -24.45 -7.88
C TYR A 143 -11.47 -24.74 -8.08
N CYS A 144 -10.63 -23.70 -8.07
CA CYS A 144 -9.20 -23.80 -8.33
C CYS A 144 -8.41 -23.13 -7.19
N PRO A 145 -8.22 -23.79 -6.06
CA PRO A 145 -7.29 -23.32 -5.04
C PRO A 145 -5.86 -23.42 -5.54
N ILE A 146 -4.99 -22.60 -4.98
CA ILE A 146 -3.56 -22.59 -5.26
C ILE A 146 -2.74 -22.91 -4.02
N GLU A 147 -1.66 -23.65 -4.20
CA GLU A 147 -0.68 -23.95 -3.18
C GLU A 147 0.67 -23.35 -3.59
N PHE A 148 1.26 -22.53 -2.71
CA PHE A 148 2.58 -21.96 -2.97
C PHE A 148 3.67 -22.98 -2.69
N THR A 149 4.56 -23.16 -3.66
CA THR A 149 5.72 -24.06 -3.55
C THR A 149 7.02 -23.32 -3.31
N GLY A 150 7.10 -22.03 -3.70
CA GLY A 150 8.28 -21.22 -3.44
C GLY A 150 8.11 -19.75 -3.82
N ILE A 151 8.85 -18.88 -3.10
CA ILE A 151 9.02 -17.47 -3.44
C ILE A 151 10.50 -17.15 -3.29
N ALA A 152 11.14 -16.66 -4.36
CA ALA A 152 12.53 -16.29 -4.37
C ALA A 152 12.71 -14.85 -4.89
N PRO A 153 13.36 -13.96 -4.14
CA PRO A 153 13.69 -12.62 -4.64
C PRO A 153 14.71 -12.74 -5.78
N ARG A 154 14.51 -11.95 -6.84
CA ARG A 154 15.47 -11.81 -7.96
C ARG A 154 16.18 -10.47 -7.90
N THR A 155 15.43 -9.44 -7.65
CA THR A 155 15.93 -8.07 -7.43
C THR A 155 15.18 -7.47 -6.26
N GLN A 156 15.47 -6.21 -5.91
CA GLN A 156 14.81 -5.51 -4.81
C GLN A 156 13.26 -5.47 -4.92
N ASN A 157 12.73 -5.49 -6.15
CA ASN A 157 11.29 -5.39 -6.41
C ASN A 157 10.78 -6.45 -7.39
N SER A 158 11.56 -7.49 -7.69
CA SER A 158 11.15 -8.58 -8.58
C SER A 158 11.38 -9.93 -7.92
N TYR A 159 10.41 -10.83 -8.06
CA TYR A 159 10.36 -12.14 -7.43
C TYR A 159 10.02 -13.22 -8.44
N ALA A 160 10.60 -14.41 -8.26
CA ALA A 160 10.11 -15.64 -8.88
C ALA A 160 9.19 -16.34 -7.89
N VAL A 161 7.99 -16.67 -8.33
CA VAL A 161 7.00 -17.35 -7.47
C VAL A 161 6.55 -18.63 -8.17
N SER A 162 6.65 -19.74 -7.44
CA SER A 162 6.18 -21.05 -7.90
C SER A 162 4.97 -21.45 -7.10
N PHE A 163 3.95 -21.92 -7.79
CA PHE A 163 2.70 -22.38 -7.17
C PHE A 163 2.03 -23.44 -8.04
N ARG A 164 1.14 -24.19 -7.42
CA ARG A 164 0.37 -25.28 -8.03
C ARG A 164 -1.10 -24.95 -8.00
N TYR A 165 -1.79 -25.16 -9.12
CA TYR A 165 -3.23 -25.19 -9.21
C TYR A 165 -3.78 -26.58 -8.91
N PHE A 166 -4.92 -26.60 -8.22
CA PHE A 166 -5.77 -27.77 -8.08
C PHE A 166 -7.15 -27.40 -8.60
N CYS A 167 -7.38 -27.55 -9.90
CA CYS A 167 -8.67 -27.16 -10.48
C CYS A 167 -9.63 -28.35 -10.50
N THR A 168 -10.83 -28.15 -9.97
CA THR A 168 -11.94 -29.11 -10.02
C THR A 168 -13.08 -28.50 -10.79
N ASN A 169 -13.64 -29.26 -11.76
CA ASN A 169 -14.84 -28.88 -12.51
C ASN A 169 -16.10 -29.40 -11.84
N SER A 170 -17.30 -29.04 -12.39
CA SER A 170 -18.60 -29.48 -11.94
C SER A 170 -18.77 -31.01 -11.94
N ASN A 171 -18.04 -31.73 -12.79
CA ASN A 171 -18.04 -33.19 -12.87
C ASN A 171 -17.15 -33.86 -11.81
N GLY A 172 -16.49 -33.09 -10.94
CA GLY A 172 -15.58 -33.62 -9.92
C GLY A 172 -14.21 -34.05 -10.46
N GLN A 173 -13.89 -33.77 -11.72
CA GLN A 173 -12.56 -34.01 -12.26
C GLN A 173 -11.59 -32.95 -11.71
N THR A 174 -10.43 -33.39 -11.26
CA THR A 174 -9.40 -32.51 -10.72
C THR A 174 -8.13 -32.61 -11.56
N THR A 175 -7.61 -31.43 -11.93
CA THR A 175 -6.30 -31.28 -12.58
C THR A 175 -5.30 -30.66 -11.61
N LYS A 176 -4.00 -31.01 -11.80
CA LYS A 176 -2.87 -30.41 -11.07
C LYS A 176 -1.92 -29.82 -12.09
N LYS A 177 -1.61 -28.55 -11.97
CA LYS A 177 -0.70 -27.86 -12.89
C LYS A 177 0.23 -26.93 -12.14
N ASP A 178 1.50 -27.04 -12.44
CA ASP A 178 2.57 -26.25 -11.80
C ASP A 178 2.91 -25.00 -12.64
N TYR A 179 3.11 -23.88 -11.96
CA TYR A 179 3.47 -22.61 -12.58
C TYR A 179 4.61 -21.94 -11.85
N THR A 180 5.46 -21.30 -12.62
CA THR A 180 6.45 -20.34 -12.12
C THR A 180 6.26 -19.04 -12.86
N ILE A 181 6.12 -17.96 -12.10
CA ILE A 181 5.93 -16.61 -12.62
C ILE A 181 7.04 -15.69 -12.16
N ALA A 182 7.36 -14.70 -12.99
CA ALA A 182 8.06 -13.50 -12.57
C ALA A 182 7.02 -12.42 -12.20
N ILE A 183 7.17 -11.84 -11.03
CA ILE A 183 6.31 -10.75 -10.56
C ILE A 183 7.17 -9.55 -10.17
N GLY A 184 6.85 -8.38 -10.71
CA GLY A 184 7.48 -7.10 -10.37
C GLY A 184 6.54 -6.24 -9.54
N LEU A 185 7.11 -5.52 -8.60
CA LEU A 185 6.39 -4.62 -7.70
C LEU A 185 6.83 -3.18 -7.90
N GLU A 186 5.91 -2.25 -7.78
CA GLU A 186 6.17 -0.82 -7.67
C GLU A 186 5.45 -0.23 -6.46
N LEU A 187 5.98 0.86 -5.93
CA LEU A 187 5.39 1.59 -4.82
C LEU A 187 4.70 2.84 -5.37
N GLU A 188 3.44 3.01 -5.05
CA GLU A 188 2.70 4.21 -5.41
C GLU A 188 2.98 5.34 -4.39
N ASN A 189 3.34 6.53 -4.90
CA ASN A 189 3.67 7.67 -4.04
C ASN A 189 2.47 8.27 -3.30
N ALA A 190 1.25 7.98 -3.75
CA ALA A 190 0.01 8.50 -3.18
C ALA A 190 -1.01 7.38 -2.95
N ILE A 191 -1.15 6.95 -1.70
CA ILE A 191 -2.10 5.92 -1.30
C ILE A 191 -3.46 6.58 -1.05
N LYS A 192 -4.52 6.09 -1.71
CA LYS A 192 -5.89 6.51 -1.44
C LYS A 192 -6.29 6.11 -0.02
N TRP A 193 -7.08 6.96 0.65
CA TRP A 193 -7.52 6.69 2.02
C TRP A 193 -8.25 5.34 2.16
N THR A 194 -9.07 4.98 1.18
CA THR A 194 -9.82 3.73 1.12
C THR A 194 -8.94 2.48 1.07
N ASP A 195 -7.77 2.59 0.46
CA ASP A 195 -6.89 1.47 0.17
C ASP A 195 -5.90 1.20 1.32
N ARG A 196 -5.78 2.12 2.28
CA ARG A 196 -4.80 2.05 3.38
C ARG A 196 -4.93 0.84 4.28
N LEU A 197 -6.13 0.30 4.45
CA LEU A 197 -6.35 -0.88 5.28
C LEU A 197 -5.96 -2.19 4.58
N GLN A 198 -6.10 -2.25 3.25
CA GLN A 198 -5.82 -3.45 2.47
C GLN A 198 -4.40 -3.43 1.88
N ASN A 199 -3.90 -2.25 1.54
CA ASN A 199 -2.57 -2.07 0.94
C ASN A 199 -1.88 -0.82 1.53
N PRO A 200 -1.46 -0.88 2.79
CA PRO A 200 -0.92 0.28 3.51
C PRO A 200 0.38 0.85 2.94
N LEU A 201 1.13 0.07 2.18
CA LEU A 201 2.35 0.51 1.52
C LEU A 201 2.13 0.99 0.07
N GLY A 202 0.90 0.91 -0.45
CA GLY A 202 0.61 1.27 -1.84
C GLY A 202 1.39 0.45 -2.86
N ILE A 203 1.64 -0.84 -2.57
CA ILE A 203 2.34 -1.73 -3.49
C ILE A 203 1.40 -2.08 -4.64
N ARG A 204 1.89 -1.98 -5.88
CA ARG A 204 1.21 -2.48 -7.07
C ARG A 204 2.08 -3.46 -7.82
N VAL A 205 1.44 -4.39 -8.48
CA VAL A 205 2.11 -5.31 -9.40
C VAL A 205 2.29 -4.61 -10.74
N SER A 206 3.55 -4.38 -11.10
CA SER A 206 3.97 -3.71 -12.35
C SER A 206 4.35 -4.69 -13.45
N GLU A 207 4.65 -5.95 -13.09
CA GLU A 207 4.97 -7.02 -14.03
C GLU A 207 4.38 -8.33 -13.55
N TYR A 208 3.75 -9.09 -14.45
CA TYR A 208 3.30 -10.45 -14.21
C TYR A 208 3.54 -11.29 -15.46
N LYS A 209 4.52 -12.15 -15.42
CA LYS A 209 4.93 -12.97 -16.57
C LYS A 209 5.03 -14.45 -16.18
N ILE A 210 4.34 -15.29 -16.92
CA ILE A 210 4.48 -16.75 -16.79
C ILE A 210 5.80 -17.15 -17.45
N GLU A 211 6.70 -17.76 -16.68
CA GLU A 211 7.99 -18.26 -17.17
C GLU A 211 7.92 -19.75 -17.53
N SER A 212 7.22 -20.51 -16.70
CA SER A 212 6.91 -21.92 -17.00
C SER A 212 5.52 -22.26 -16.46
N GLY A 213 4.83 -23.15 -17.13
CA GLY A 213 3.50 -23.62 -16.75
C GLY A 213 3.04 -24.78 -17.59
N ASP A 214 2.21 -25.64 -17.02
CA ASP A 214 1.71 -26.86 -17.63
C ASP A 214 0.49 -26.64 -18.55
N GLY A 215 0.39 -25.46 -19.15
CA GLY A 215 -0.70 -25.09 -20.05
C GLY A 215 -1.86 -24.36 -19.35
N ASP A 216 -3.07 -24.41 -19.88
CA ASP A 216 -4.24 -23.77 -19.30
C ASP A 216 -4.69 -24.50 -18.02
N PRO A 217 -4.86 -23.80 -16.87
CA PRO A 217 -5.36 -24.44 -15.64
C PRO A 217 -6.76 -25.04 -15.79
N LEU A 218 -7.57 -24.53 -16.72
CA LEU A 218 -8.93 -25.01 -16.98
C LEU A 218 -8.98 -26.10 -18.07
N ASP A 219 -7.85 -26.54 -18.60
CA ASP A 219 -7.81 -27.67 -19.53
C ASP A 219 -7.80 -28.99 -18.77
N PHE A 220 -8.95 -29.67 -18.76
CA PHE A 220 -9.17 -30.95 -18.09
C PHE A 220 -8.92 -32.17 -19.02
N ARG A 221 -8.20 -31.99 -20.10
CA ARG A 221 -7.85 -33.08 -21.05
C ARG A 221 -6.71 -33.93 -20.52
#